data_28a1abfaf75df456be9e261d696e0b49
#
_entry.id   28a1abfaf75df456be9e261d696e0b49
#
_cell.length_a   1.000
_cell.length_b   1.000
_cell.length_c   1.000
_cell.angle_alpha   90.00
_cell.angle_beta   90.00
_cell.angle_gamma   90.00
#
_symmetry.space_group_name_H-M   'P 1'
#
loop_
_entity.id
_entity.type
_entity.pdbx_description
1 polymer ?
#
loop_
_entity_poly.entity_id
_entity_poly.type
_entity_poly.pdbx_seq_one_letter_code
_entity_poly.pdbx_strand_id
1 'polypeptide(L)'
;MNWSAILSLCVAAALGSVHADDFPKLDEAMPRNVDIRAITPVIDTDSDGCLPSAMVSRTGQQNGGLAPGWSNLTKGCRNNDFMNLSNTYHRYVCQNNNGNQYCAHLFAYYFLKDQSVNLIPSGHKHDLEQVAVWTINGRVSHGSYSAHGKMYSKPASEIPTQDGHLKFVYHKDGGSTHCFRFAGNNEFAENPAGTFVTPTLVSWYTMKGDGIDNGGLRDKMNNYNYGSASMPIKDGSFLNNVNTYKPGEFPTFTQDSVNNSQ
;
A
#
# COMPACT_ATOMS: atom_id res chain seq x y z
N MET A 1 32.47 11.32 -63.63
CA MET A 1 32.82 11.24 -62.20
C MET A 1 31.56 11.53 -61.44
N ASN A 2 30.88 10.44 -61.00
CA ASN A 2 29.64 10.56 -60.23
C ASN A 2 29.96 10.38 -58.73
N TRP A 3 29.73 11.40 -57.92
CA TRP A 3 29.83 11.35 -56.49
C TRP A 3 28.45 11.05 -55.91
N SER A 4 28.26 9.83 -55.42
CA SER A 4 27.08 9.46 -54.65
C SER A 4 27.29 9.90 -53.18
N ALA A 5 26.50 10.86 -52.75
CA ALA A 5 26.44 11.25 -51.34
C ALA A 5 25.64 10.23 -50.58
N ILE A 6 26.28 9.52 -49.67
CA ILE A 6 25.62 8.64 -48.70
C ILE A 6 25.08 9.51 -47.55
N LEU A 7 23.77 9.67 -47.50
CA LEU A 7 23.08 10.32 -46.40
C LEU A 7 22.98 9.33 -45.23
N SER A 8 23.80 9.54 -44.21
CA SER A 8 23.72 8.75 -42.98
C SER A 8 22.56 9.27 -42.12
N LEU A 9 21.46 8.50 -42.06
CA LEU A 9 20.32 8.82 -41.24
C LEU A 9 20.65 8.41 -39.78
N CYS A 10 21.06 9.35 -38.92
CA CYS A 10 21.14 9.12 -37.49
C CYS A 10 19.73 9.07 -36.92
N VAL A 11 19.22 7.86 -36.71
CA VAL A 11 18.02 7.65 -35.85
C VAL A 11 18.44 7.90 -34.43
N ALA A 12 18.15 9.08 -33.90
CA ALA A 12 18.21 9.34 -32.49
C ALA A 12 17.09 8.53 -31.82
N ALA A 13 17.44 7.40 -31.23
CA ALA A 13 16.55 6.71 -30.32
C ALA A 13 16.32 7.65 -29.12
N ALA A 14 15.15 8.28 -29.07
CA ALA A 14 14.70 8.95 -27.87
C ALA A 14 14.57 7.88 -26.78
N LEU A 15 15.56 7.80 -25.90
CA LEU A 15 15.44 7.09 -24.64
C LEU A 15 14.40 7.85 -23.83
N GLY A 16 13.13 7.46 -23.97
CA GLY A 16 12.07 7.92 -23.13
C GLY A 16 12.48 7.58 -21.69
N SER A 17 12.74 8.60 -20.88
CA SER A 17 12.86 8.43 -19.45
C SER A 17 11.55 7.82 -18.98
N VAL A 18 11.58 6.58 -18.50
CA VAL A 18 10.45 5.96 -17.83
C VAL A 18 10.28 6.69 -16.52
N HIS A 19 9.45 7.72 -16.53
CA HIS A 19 9.00 8.36 -15.30
C HIS A 19 7.90 7.47 -14.71
N ALA A 20 7.97 7.24 -13.41
CA ALA A 20 6.84 6.73 -12.65
C ALA A 20 5.67 7.71 -12.80
N ASP A 21 4.45 7.19 -12.86
CA ASP A 21 3.27 8.04 -12.91
C ASP A 21 3.03 8.65 -11.51
N ASP A 22 3.42 9.90 -11.31
CA ASP A 22 3.10 10.69 -10.12
C ASP A 22 1.63 11.13 -10.18
N PHE A 23 0.72 10.19 -9.91
CA PHE A 23 -0.71 10.49 -9.89
C PHE A 23 -1.10 11.30 -8.65
N PRO A 24 -1.88 12.38 -8.80
CA PRO A 24 -2.55 12.99 -7.67
C PRO A 24 -3.42 11.97 -6.93
N LYS A 25 -3.39 12.03 -5.61
CA LYS A 25 -4.19 11.17 -4.74
C LYS A 25 -5.69 11.26 -5.03
N LEU A 26 -6.43 10.20 -4.75
CA LEU A 26 -7.87 10.24 -4.63
C LEU A 26 -8.27 11.06 -3.39
N ASP A 27 -9.45 11.67 -3.43
CA ASP A 27 -10.00 12.39 -2.29
C ASP A 27 -10.31 11.43 -1.13
N GLU A 28 -10.29 11.95 0.10
CA GLU A 28 -10.62 11.15 1.29
C GLU A 28 -12.00 10.50 1.12
N ALA A 29 -12.05 9.21 1.42
CA ALA A 29 -13.28 8.44 1.36
C ALA A 29 -13.35 7.47 2.56
N MET A 30 -14.09 7.87 3.58
CA MET A 30 -14.25 7.09 4.81
C MET A 30 -15.33 6.01 4.66
N PRO A 31 -15.22 4.87 5.35
CA PRO A 31 -16.28 3.87 5.37
C PRO A 31 -17.55 4.46 6.01
N ARG A 32 -18.73 3.95 5.60
CA ARG A 32 -20.02 4.51 6.03
C ARG A 32 -20.42 4.10 7.45
N ASN A 33 -20.08 2.88 7.85
CA ASN A 33 -20.66 2.23 9.03
C ASN A 33 -19.71 2.17 10.23
N VAL A 34 -18.50 2.72 10.10
CA VAL A 34 -17.49 2.74 11.17
C VAL A 34 -16.60 3.97 11.04
N ASP A 35 -16.35 4.65 12.15
CA ASP A 35 -15.31 5.68 12.20
C ASP A 35 -13.96 5.01 12.50
N ILE A 36 -13.04 5.11 11.55
CA ILE A 36 -11.71 4.50 11.65
C ILE A 36 -10.61 5.49 12.01
N ARG A 37 -10.93 6.79 12.19
CA ARG A 37 -9.90 7.82 12.43
C ARG A 37 -9.05 7.49 13.65
N ALA A 38 -9.67 7.06 14.75
CA ALA A 38 -8.97 6.74 15.98
C ALA A 38 -8.11 5.45 15.92
N ILE A 39 -8.33 4.61 14.91
CA ILE A 39 -7.63 3.31 14.76
C ILE A 39 -6.72 3.23 13.54
N THR A 40 -6.67 4.30 12.74
CA THR A 40 -5.83 4.35 11.54
C THR A 40 -4.37 4.22 11.93
N PRO A 41 -3.59 3.33 11.29
CA PRO A 41 -2.15 3.23 11.56
C PRO A 41 -1.40 4.43 10.99
N VAL A 42 -0.25 4.73 11.56
CA VAL A 42 0.72 5.67 11.00
C VAL A 42 1.94 4.90 10.53
N ILE A 43 2.48 5.30 9.38
CA ILE A 43 3.62 4.63 8.76
C ILE A 43 4.81 5.58 8.60
N ASP A 44 5.98 4.98 8.60
CA ASP A 44 7.21 5.55 8.07
C ASP A 44 7.72 4.71 6.90
N THR A 45 8.64 5.27 6.16
CA THR A 45 9.40 4.60 5.12
C THR A 45 10.87 4.90 5.32
N ASP A 46 11.65 3.89 5.65
CA ASP A 46 13.10 4.01 5.79
C ASP A 46 13.73 4.57 4.52
N SER A 47 14.88 5.21 4.64
CA SER A 47 15.56 5.91 3.54
C SER A 47 15.97 4.99 2.37
N ASP A 48 15.97 3.69 2.60
CA ASP A 48 16.25 2.66 1.59
C ASP A 48 15.01 2.20 0.80
N GLY A 49 13.78 2.53 1.25
CA GLY A 49 12.51 2.19 0.60
C GLY A 49 11.92 3.29 -0.28
N CYS A 50 11.12 2.91 -1.27
CA CYS A 50 10.26 3.84 -2.01
C CYS A 50 9.19 4.45 -1.11
N LEU A 51 8.84 5.72 -1.30
CA LEU A 51 7.69 6.32 -0.61
C LEU A 51 6.37 5.78 -1.19
N PRO A 52 5.28 5.75 -0.39
CA PRO A 52 3.97 5.38 -0.89
C PRO A 52 3.54 6.23 -2.08
N SER A 53 2.77 5.63 -3.00
CA SER A 53 2.29 6.27 -4.21
C SER A 53 0.81 5.93 -4.46
N ALA A 54 0.14 6.66 -5.35
CA ALA A 54 -1.21 6.31 -5.78
C ALA A 54 -1.15 5.16 -6.78
N MET A 55 -1.83 4.05 -6.48
CA MET A 55 -1.87 2.87 -7.37
C MET A 55 -2.77 3.07 -8.58
N VAL A 56 -3.66 4.05 -8.52
CA VAL A 56 -4.63 4.39 -9.55
C VAL A 56 -4.78 5.90 -9.66
N SER A 57 -4.90 6.42 -10.88
CA SER A 57 -5.19 7.84 -11.12
C SER A 57 -6.63 8.19 -10.74
N ARG A 58 -6.92 9.48 -10.64
CA ARG A 58 -8.28 10.00 -10.40
C ARG A 58 -9.28 9.61 -11.50
N THR A 59 -8.82 9.25 -12.69
CA THR A 59 -9.66 8.77 -13.81
C THR A 59 -9.66 7.24 -13.97
N GLY A 60 -9.05 6.52 -13.02
CA GLY A 60 -9.04 5.06 -13.04
C GLY A 60 -7.98 4.45 -13.97
N GLN A 61 -6.87 5.12 -14.23
CA GLN A 61 -5.72 4.53 -14.90
C GLN A 61 -4.82 3.82 -13.88
N GLN A 62 -4.37 2.59 -14.19
CA GLN A 62 -3.39 1.89 -13.37
C GLN A 62 -2.05 2.63 -13.38
N ASN A 63 -1.41 2.78 -12.22
CA ASN A 63 -0.05 3.30 -12.16
C ASN A 63 0.90 2.37 -12.90
N GLY A 64 1.70 2.94 -13.79
CA GLY A 64 2.67 2.19 -14.59
C GLY A 64 3.79 1.56 -13.79
N GLY A 65 4.03 2.03 -12.56
CA GLY A 65 5.13 1.58 -11.70
C GLY A 65 6.51 1.90 -12.28
N LEU A 66 7.55 1.51 -11.56
CA LEU A 66 8.94 1.73 -11.95
C LEU A 66 9.71 0.41 -11.97
N ALA A 67 10.37 0.09 -13.06
CA ALA A 67 11.22 -1.09 -13.13
C ALA A 67 12.49 -0.90 -12.26
N PRO A 68 12.94 -1.94 -11.52
CA PRO A 68 14.27 -1.95 -10.93
C PRO A 68 15.35 -1.71 -11.98
N GLY A 69 16.40 -0.98 -11.62
CA GLY A 69 17.43 -0.58 -12.58
C GLY A 69 18.84 -0.59 -12.01
N TRP A 70 19.84 -0.27 -12.86
CA TRP A 70 21.24 -0.08 -12.48
C TRP A 70 21.43 1.24 -11.72
N SER A 71 20.74 1.37 -10.59
CA SER A 71 20.70 2.59 -9.79
C SER A 71 20.52 2.25 -8.31
N ASN A 72 20.57 3.26 -7.42
CA ASN A 72 20.24 3.05 -6.02
C ASN A 72 18.78 2.59 -5.85
N LEU A 73 18.50 1.97 -4.70
CA LEU A 73 17.21 1.33 -4.39
C LEU A 73 16.02 2.26 -4.63
N THR A 74 16.18 3.53 -4.28
CA THR A 74 15.07 4.50 -4.23
C THR A 74 15.04 5.49 -5.38
N LYS A 75 15.90 5.33 -6.40
CA LYS A 75 15.92 6.26 -7.54
C LYS A 75 14.57 6.29 -8.25
N GLY A 76 14.00 7.50 -8.35
CA GLY A 76 12.76 7.77 -9.05
C GLY A 76 11.48 7.41 -8.27
N CYS A 77 11.57 7.04 -6.98
CA CYS A 77 10.40 6.68 -6.18
C CYS A 77 10.36 7.31 -4.77
N ARG A 78 11.09 8.40 -4.55
CA ARG A 78 11.00 9.22 -3.32
C ARG A 78 10.69 10.66 -3.66
N ASN A 79 9.43 10.93 -4.00
CA ASN A 79 8.95 12.29 -4.22
C ASN A 79 8.61 12.94 -2.86
N ASN A 80 9.19 14.11 -2.58
CA ASN A 80 8.95 14.82 -1.31
C ASN A 80 7.48 15.23 -1.12
N ASP A 81 6.71 15.34 -2.20
CA ASP A 81 5.27 15.64 -2.18
C ASP A 81 4.39 14.38 -2.07
N PHE A 82 4.95 13.26 -1.64
CA PHE A 82 4.28 11.95 -1.62
C PHE A 82 2.92 11.97 -0.91
N MET A 83 2.70 12.83 0.08
CA MET A 83 1.41 12.99 0.76
C MET A 83 0.29 13.49 -0.15
N ASN A 84 0.61 14.16 -1.26
CA ASN A 84 -0.34 14.56 -2.31
C ASN A 84 -0.41 13.56 -3.47
N LEU A 85 0.47 12.57 -3.48
CA LEU A 85 0.64 11.59 -4.55
C LEU A 85 0.37 10.15 -4.07
N SER A 86 -0.20 9.97 -2.88
CA SER A 86 -0.42 8.64 -2.31
C SER A 86 -1.73 8.53 -1.56
N ASN A 87 -2.23 7.31 -1.48
CA ASN A 87 -3.40 6.95 -0.68
C ASN A 87 -3.10 5.75 0.23
N THR A 88 -3.80 5.69 1.35
CA THR A 88 -3.95 4.51 2.18
C THR A 88 -5.27 3.84 1.81
N TYR A 89 -5.19 2.64 1.21
CA TYR A 89 -6.38 1.91 0.75
C TYR A 89 -6.90 1.02 1.88
N HIS A 90 -8.10 1.32 2.36
CA HIS A 90 -8.70 0.65 3.51
C HIS A 90 -9.84 -0.27 3.10
N ARG A 91 -9.89 -1.46 3.70
CA ARG A 91 -11.04 -2.36 3.67
C ARG A 91 -11.21 -3.03 5.02
N TYR A 92 -12.46 -3.27 5.44
CA TYR A 92 -12.72 -3.91 6.73
C TYR A 92 -13.84 -4.94 6.65
N VAL A 93 -13.88 -5.77 7.68
CA VAL A 93 -14.98 -6.69 7.96
C VAL A 93 -15.18 -6.78 9.47
N CYS A 94 -16.43 -6.81 9.90
CA CYS A 94 -16.80 -7.03 11.29
C CYS A 94 -17.65 -8.30 11.43
N GLN A 95 -17.42 -9.07 12.48
CA GLN A 95 -18.16 -10.28 12.83
C GLN A 95 -18.55 -10.24 14.31
N ASN A 96 -19.82 -10.41 14.60
CA ASN A 96 -20.28 -10.60 15.98
C ASN A 96 -20.11 -12.06 16.41
N ASN A 97 -19.53 -12.27 17.59
CA ASN A 97 -19.37 -13.59 18.17
C ASN A 97 -19.39 -13.50 19.70
N ASN A 98 -20.21 -14.33 20.37
CA ASN A 98 -20.31 -14.41 21.83
C ASN A 98 -20.47 -13.04 22.52
N GLY A 99 -21.32 -12.17 21.98
CA GLY A 99 -21.61 -10.84 22.54
C GLY A 99 -20.57 -9.77 22.27
N ASN A 100 -19.49 -10.09 21.56
CA ASN A 100 -18.47 -9.12 21.14
C ASN A 100 -18.51 -8.90 19.62
N GLN A 101 -18.15 -7.69 19.20
CA GLN A 101 -17.88 -7.37 17.80
C GLN A 101 -16.37 -7.41 17.55
N TYR A 102 -15.97 -8.25 16.62
CA TYR A 102 -14.59 -8.38 16.14
C TYR A 102 -14.46 -7.76 14.76
N CYS A 103 -13.53 -6.84 14.55
CA CYS A 103 -13.31 -6.26 13.25
C CYS A 103 -11.84 -6.38 12.81
N ALA A 104 -11.66 -6.66 11.54
CA ALA A 104 -10.38 -6.61 10.83
C ALA A 104 -10.37 -5.39 9.93
N HIS A 105 -9.41 -4.48 10.12
CA HIS A 105 -9.18 -3.31 9.28
C HIS A 105 -7.85 -3.47 8.57
N LEU A 106 -7.86 -3.70 7.26
CA LEU A 106 -6.67 -3.82 6.43
C LEU A 106 -6.40 -2.48 5.74
N PHE A 107 -5.15 -2.05 5.78
CA PHE A 107 -4.64 -0.83 5.17
C PHE A 107 -3.53 -1.21 4.21
N ALA A 108 -3.78 -1.08 2.91
CA ALA A 108 -2.84 -1.41 1.85
C ALA A 108 -2.15 -0.16 1.33
N TYR A 109 -0.88 -0.31 0.99
CA TYR A 109 -0.01 0.73 0.45
C TYR A 109 0.59 0.24 -0.85
N TYR A 110 0.75 1.14 -1.79
CA TYR A 110 1.37 0.89 -3.08
C TYR A 110 2.69 1.62 -3.18
N PHE A 111 3.70 0.94 -3.69
CA PHE A 111 5.01 1.49 -3.98
C PHE A 111 5.35 1.22 -5.45
N LEU A 112 6.06 2.15 -6.08
CA LEU A 112 6.33 2.10 -7.53
C LEU A 112 7.20 0.91 -7.94
N LYS A 113 8.09 0.48 -7.08
CA LYS A 113 8.95 -0.71 -7.24
C LYS A 113 9.40 -1.25 -5.90
N ASP A 114 9.86 -2.48 -5.91
CA ASP A 114 10.69 -3.07 -4.87
C ASP A 114 12.01 -3.52 -5.50
N GLN A 115 13.07 -2.76 -5.30
CA GLN A 115 14.42 -3.10 -5.75
C GLN A 115 15.22 -3.65 -4.58
N SER A 116 15.63 -4.92 -4.66
CA SER A 116 16.23 -5.64 -3.54
C SER A 116 17.74 -5.42 -3.40
N VAL A 117 18.45 -5.09 -4.49
CA VAL A 117 19.92 -4.89 -4.47
C VAL A 117 20.28 -3.54 -5.06
N ASN A 118 21.13 -2.81 -4.35
CA ASN A 118 21.64 -1.53 -4.80
C ASN A 118 22.48 -1.69 -6.08
N LEU A 119 22.29 -0.82 -7.06
CA LEU A 119 23.00 -0.82 -8.35
C LEU A 119 22.81 -2.09 -9.20
N ILE A 120 21.82 -2.92 -8.92
CA ILE A 120 21.47 -4.10 -9.71
C ILE A 120 19.96 -4.12 -9.96
N PRO A 121 19.48 -4.41 -11.20
CA PRO A 121 18.06 -4.49 -11.50
C PRO A 121 17.46 -5.80 -10.97
N SER A 122 17.34 -5.90 -9.65
CA SER A 122 16.77 -7.04 -8.92
C SER A 122 15.51 -6.63 -8.18
N GLY A 123 14.60 -7.58 -7.94
CA GLY A 123 13.29 -7.31 -7.37
C GLY A 123 12.21 -7.18 -8.45
N HIS A 124 11.21 -6.38 -8.24
CA HIS A 124 10.07 -6.27 -9.15
C HIS A 124 9.52 -4.85 -9.25
N LYS A 125 8.90 -4.60 -10.40
CA LYS A 125 8.05 -3.45 -10.63
C LYS A 125 6.76 -3.62 -9.85
N HIS A 126 6.25 -2.53 -9.28
CA HIS A 126 5.15 -2.48 -8.33
C HIS A 126 5.47 -3.23 -7.03
N ASP A 127 5.00 -2.69 -5.93
CA ASP A 127 4.92 -3.39 -4.67
C ASP A 127 3.63 -3.02 -3.94
N LEU A 128 3.07 -3.97 -3.23
CA LEU A 128 1.79 -3.86 -2.52
C LEU A 128 1.89 -4.56 -1.19
N GLU A 129 2.03 -3.77 -0.15
CA GLU A 129 2.16 -4.23 1.21
C GLU A 129 1.00 -3.72 2.08
N GLN A 130 0.75 -4.38 3.20
CA GLN A 130 -0.36 -4.05 4.07
C GLN A 130 0.02 -4.08 5.55
N VAL A 131 -0.72 -3.30 6.31
CA VAL A 131 -0.80 -3.46 7.76
C VAL A 131 -2.25 -3.70 8.15
N ALA A 132 -2.49 -4.31 9.29
CA ALA A 132 -3.84 -4.50 9.80
C ALA A 132 -3.96 -4.01 11.23
N VAL A 133 -5.12 -3.45 11.55
CA VAL A 133 -5.54 -3.12 12.91
C VAL A 133 -6.76 -3.96 13.23
N TRP A 134 -6.69 -4.72 14.31
CA TRP A 134 -7.75 -5.60 14.78
C TRP A 134 -8.41 -5.01 15.99
N THR A 135 -9.74 -4.98 15.99
CA THR A 135 -10.49 -4.39 17.10
C THR A 135 -11.49 -5.37 17.72
N ILE A 136 -11.71 -5.22 19.01
CA ILE A 136 -12.79 -5.88 19.75
C ILE A 136 -13.63 -4.79 20.39
N ASN A 137 -14.92 -4.75 20.05
CA ASN A 137 -15.86 -3.71 20.53
C ASN A 137 -15.34 -2.28 20.25
N GLY A 138 -14.75 -2.06 19.06
CA GLY A 138 -14.19 -0.78 18.64
C GLY A 138 -12.85 -0.39 19.27
N ARG A 139 -12.28 -1.22 20.16
CA ARG A 139 -10.97 -0.97 20.78
C ARG A 139 -9.89 -1.77 20.07
N VAL A 140 -8.77 -1.14 19.78
CA VAL A 140 -7.61 -1.79 19.15
C VAL A 140 -7.08 -2.88 20.08
N SER A 141 -7.03 -4.11 19.59
CA SER A 141 -6.52 -5.29 20.31
C SER A 141 -5.17 -5.77 19.77
N HIS A 142 -5.00 -5.78 18.45
CA HIS A 142 -3.78 -6.22 17.78
C HIS A 142 -3.44 -5.33 16.60
N GLY A 143 -2.15 -5.33 16.23
CA GLY A 143 -1.64 -4.86 14.95
C GLY A 143 -0.98 -6.01 14.20
N SER A 144 -0.99 -5.93 12.86
CA SER A 144 -0.27 -6.88 12.01
C SER A 144 0.39 -6.15 10.85
N TYR A 145 1.48 -6.71 10.34
CA TYR A 145 2.16 -6.22 9.13
C TYR A 145 2.47 -7.37 8.18
N SER A 146 2.51 -7.07 6.88
CA SER A 146 2.91 -8.03 5.84
C SER A 146 4.42 -8.02 5.64
N ALA A 147 4.99 -9.21 5.48
CA ALA A 147 6.36 -9.43 5.05
C ALA A 147 6.48 -10.78 4.33
N HIS A 148 7.05 -10.78 3.14
CA HIS A 148 7.35 -11.99 2.35
C HIS A 148 6.14 -12.93 2.20
N GLY A 149 4.97 -12.36 1.89
CA GLY A 149 3.74 -13.13 1.65
C GLY A 149 3.06 -13.68 2.92
N LYS A 150 3.48 -13.25 4.11
CA LYS A 150 2.86 -13.58 5.41
C LYS A 150 2.49 -12.32 6.17
N MET A 151 1.65 -12.46 7.20
CA MET A 151 1.44 -11.39 8.17
C MET A 151 1.88 -11.82 9.55
N TYR A 152 2.46 -10.89 10.29
CA TYR A 152 2.95 -11.06 11.65
C TYR A 152 2.16 -10.17 12.59
N SER A 153 1.61 -10.73 13.65
CA SER A 153 0.70 -10.05 14.57
C SER A 153 1.30 -9.94 15.96
N LYS A 154 0.96 -8.84 16.66
CA LYS A 154 1.23 -8.63 18.10
C LYS A 154 0.04 -7.99 18.77
N PRO A 155 -0.14 -8.19 20.11
CA PRO A 155 -1.01 -7.36 20.91
C PRO A 155 -0.67 -5.88 20.75
N ALA A 156 -1.69 -5.02 20.68
CA ALA A 156 -1.49 -3.58 20.48
C ALA A 156 -0.64 -2.95 21.60
N SER A 157 -0.71 -3.50 22.82
CA SER A 157 0.10 -3.05 23.97
C SER A 157 1.61 -3.24 23.80
N GLU A 158 2.04 -4.05 22.83
CA GLU A 158 3.44 -4.33 22.52
C GLU A 158 3.94 -3.54 21.31
N ILE A 159 3.09 -2.73 20.71
CA ILE A 159 3.41 -1.97 19.47
C ILE A 159 3.54 -0.49 19.84
N PRO A 160 4.65 0.17 19.48
CA PRO A 160 4.80 1.60 19.68
C PRO A 160 3.69 2.39 18.98
N THR A 161 3.31 3.52 19.59
CA THR A 161 2.27 4.41 19.07
C THR A 161 2.78 5.84 18.90
N GLN A 162 2.10 6.58 18.00
CA GLN A 162 2.18 8.04 17.92
C GLN A 162 0.75 8.57 17.99
N ASP A 163 0.47 9.43 18.97
CA ASP A 163 -0.87 10.00 19.22
C ASP A 163 -1.99 8.93 19.33
N GLY A 164 -1.65 7.74 19.86
CA GLY A 164 -2.56 6.60 20.00
C GLY A 164 -2.65 5.69 18.77
N HIS A 165 -2.01 6.01 17.68
CA HIS A 165 -1.98 5.24 16.42
C HIS A 165 -0.81 4.28 16.40
N LEU A 166 -1.04 3.02 16.00
CA LEU A 166 0.02 2.00 15.89
C LEU A 166 1.03 2.43 14.80
N LYS A 167 2.33 2.28 15.11
CA LYS A 167 3.44 2.68 14.25
C LYS A 167 4.00 1.50 13.46
N PHE A 168 4.12 1.66 12.14
CA PHE A 168 4.72 0.69 11.23
C PHE A 168 5.79 1.35 10.37
N VAL A 169 6.75 0.55 9.91
CA VAL A 169 7.84 1.03 9.05
C VAL A 169 7.96 0.13 7.82
N TYR A 170 7.93 0.73 6.65
CA TYR A 170 8.28 0.07 5.40
C TYR A 170 9.80 0.17 5.21
N HIS A 171 10.46 -0.97 5.13
CA HIS A 171 11.92 -1.08 5.15
C HIS A 171 12.43 -2.21 4.26
N LYS A 172 13.70 -2.18 3.95
CA LYS A 172 14.37 -3.29 3.29
C LYS A 172 14.75 -4.37 4.32
N ASP A 173 14.25 -5.59 4.12
CA ASP A 173 14.55 -6.71 5.02
C ASP A 173 15.86 -7.43 4.62
N GLY A 174 16.98 -6.95 5.15
CA GLY A 174 18.29 -7.52 4.93
C GLY A 174 18.69 -7.60 3.45
N GLY A 175 18.96 -8.79 2.93
CA GLY A 175 19.27 -9.05 1.51
C GLY A 175 18.03 -9.26 0.63
N SER A 176 16.85 -9.23 1.21
CA SER A 176 15.58 -9.51 0.55
C SER A 176 14.89 -8.24 0.03
N THR A 177 13.61 -8.36 -0.31
CA THR A 177 12.71 -7.30 -0.73
C THR A 177 12.26 -6.42 0.45
N HIS A 178 11.59 -5.31 0.15
CA HIS A 178 11.00 -4.45 1.17
C HIS A 178 9.72 -5.10 1.72
N CYS A 179 9.39 -4.75 2.96
CA CYS A 179 8.17 -5.16 3.64
C CYS A 179 7.88 -4.22 4.80
N PHE A 180 6.75 -4.41 5.48
CA PHE A 180 6.48 -3.72 6.73
C PHE A 180 7.09 -4.46 7.93
N ARG A 181 7.33 -3.70 8.99
CA ARG A 181 7.63 -4.16 10.36
C ARG A 181 6.94 -3.25 11.38
N PHE A 182 6.87 -3.66 12.63
CA PHE A 182 6.54 -2.72 13.71
C PHE A 182 7.70 -1.74 13.92
N ALA A 183 7.38 -0.49 14.24
CA ALA A 183 8.40 0.47 14.63
C ALA A 183 9.09 0.08 15.94
N GLY A 184 10.33 0.53 16.14
CA GLY A 184 11.01 0.49 17.42
C GLY A 184 10.44 1.52 18.40
N ASN A 185 10.71 1.34 19.72
CA ASN A 185 10.16 2.20 20.78
C ASN A 185 10.47 3.69 20.61
N ASN A 186 11.68 4.02 20.19
CA ASN A 186 12.14 5.41 20.04
C ASN A 186 12.54 5.72 18.59
N GLU A 187 11.91 5.06 17.63
CA GLU A 187 12.23 5.21 16.23
C GLU A 187 11.71 6.53 15.67
N PHE A 188 12.60 7.27 15.02
CA PHE A 188 12.31 8.51 14.31
C PHE A 188 11.92 8.19 12.87
N ALA A 189 11.05 9.02 12.29
CA ALA A 189 10.67 8.87 10.90
C ALA A 189 11.78 9.37 9.96
N GLU A 190 12.04 8.60 8.89
CA GLU A 190 13.01 8.91 7.83
C GLU A 190 12.34 9.43 6.55
N ASN A 191 11.01 9.45 6.50
CA ASN A 191 10.28 10.02 5.39
C ASN A 191 10.35 11.55 5.38
N PRO A 192 10.11 12.23 4.23
CA PRO A 192 10.21 13.70 4.11
C PRO A 192 9.27 14.50 5.01
N ALA A 193 8.22 13.91 5.56
CA ALA A 193 7.33 14.58 6.51
C ALA A 193 7.97 14.73 7.90
N GLY A 194 9.04 13.97 8.21
CA GLY A 194 9.74 14.01 9.50
C GLY A 194 8.95 13.46 10.68
N THR A 195 7.85 12.77 10.42
CA THR A 195 6.99 12.12 11.40
C THR A 195 6.32 10.91 10.79
N PHE A 196 5.80 10.00 11.60
CA PHE A 196 4.93 8.93 11.09
C PHE A 196 3.62 9.52 10.58
N VAL A 197 3.18 9.10 9.41
CA VAL A 197 2.04 9.70 8.71
C VAL A 197 1.06 8.65 8.20
N THR A 198 -0.16 9.08 7.90
CA THR A 198 -1.14 8.31 7.14
C THR A 198 -1.43 9.07 5.85
N PRO A 199 -1.03 8.58 4.67
CA PRO A 199 -1.52 9.10 3.40
C PRO A 199 -3.04 9.10 3.34
N THR A 200 -3.63 9.97 2.52
CA THR A 200 -5.09 10.15 2.46
C THR A 200 -5.85 8.83 2.36
N LEU A 201 -6.75 8.59 3.32
CA LEU A 201 -7.55 7.38 3.43
C LEU A 201 -8.59 7.29 2.33
N VAL A 202 -8.67 6.12 1.70
CA VAL A 202 -9.72 5.77 0.75
C VAL A 202 -10.24 4.37 1.04
N SER A 203 -11.50 4.28 1.46
CA SER A 203 -12.13 3.00 1.78
C SER A 203 -12.67 2.33 0.52
N TRP A 204 -12.50 1.02 0.41
CA TRP A 204 -12.81 0.18 -0.74
C TRP A 204 -14.22 0.40 -1.29
N TYR A 205 -15.20 0.58 -0.43
CA TYR A 205 -16.61 0.73 -0.81
C TYR A 205 -17.10 2.17 -0.94
N THR A 206 -16.23 3.16 -0.73
CA THR A 206 -16.62 4.58 -0.79
C THR A 206 -15.72 5.42 -1.68
N MET A 207 -14.51 4.92 -2.02
CA MET A 207 -13.59 5.62 -2.91
C MET A 207 -14.22 5.90 -4.28
N LYS A 208 -13.89 7.03 -4.85
CA LYS A 208 -14.31 7.44 -6.20
C LYS A 208 -13.25 8.34 -6.82
N GLY A 209 -13.29 8.47 -8.14
CA GLY A 209 -12.43 9.37 -8.87
C GLY A 209 -13.21 10.42 -9.67
N ASP A 210 -12.51 11.09 -10.57
CA ASP A 210 -13.08 12.11 -11.45
C ASP A 210 -13.79 11.43 -12.62
N GLY A 211 -15.12 11.48 -12.63
CA GLY A 211 -15.93 10.83 -13.66
C GLY A 211 -15.99 9.30 -13.58
N ILE A 212 -15.46 8.70 -12.51
CA ILE A 212 -15.54 7.26 -12.25
C ILE A 212 -16.06 7.02 -10.82
N ASP A 213 -17.10 6.23 -10.71
CA ASP A 213 -17.70 5.87 -9.42
C ASP A 213 -16.95 4.76 -8.68
N ASN A 214 -17.44 4.41 -7.50
CA ASN A 214 -16.85 3.34 -6.68
C ASN A 214 -16.83 1.98 -7.40
N GLY A 215 -17.93 1.62 -8.06
CA GLY A 215 -18.03 0.35 -8.79
C GLY A 215 -16.95 0.26 -9.88
N GLY A 216 -16.86 1.30 -10.71
CA GLY A 216 -15.88 1.37 -11.79
C GLY A 216 -14.42 1.34 -11.31
N LEU A 217 -14.09 2.05 -10.20
CA LEU A 217 -12.74 1.99 -9.62
C LEU A 217 -12.42 0.59 -9.07
N ARG A 218 -13.36 -0.03 -8.34
CA ARG A 218 -13.18 -1.38 -7.80
C ARG A 218 -12.98 -2.40 -8.91
N ASP A 219 -13.79 -2.35 -9.96
CA ASP A 219 -13.67 -3.27 -11.11
C ASP A 219 -12.29 -3.16 -11.75
N LYS A 220 -11.79 -1.93 -11.95
CA LYS A 220 -10.43 -1.72 -12.47
C LYS A 220 -9.37 -2.27 -11.53
N MET A 221 -9.40 -1.90 -10.24
CA MET A 221 -8.39 -2.31 -9.26
C MET A 221 -8.40 -3.82 -8.97
N ASN A 222 -9.55 -4.49 -9.08
CA ASN A 222 -9.65 -5.95 -9.02
C ASN A 222 -8.92 -6.64 -10.20
N ASN A 223 -8.88 -5.99 -11.36
CA ASN A 223 -8.36 -6.56 -12.61
C ASN A 223 -6.97 -6.04 -13.01
N TYR A 224 -6.41 -5.07 -12.31
CA TYR A 224 -5.07 -4.57 -12.60
C TYR A 224 -4.00 -5.64 -12.43
N ASN A 225 -3.01 -5.62 -13.33
CA ASN A 225 -1.85 -6.50 -13.26
C ASN A 225 -0.67 -5.77 -12.61
N TYR A 226 -0.33 -6.19 -11.40
CA TYR A 226 0.82 -5.68 -10.65
C TYR A 226 2.04 -6.60 -10.72
N GLY A 227 2.10 -7.51 -11.71
CA GLY A 227 3.21 -8.44 -11.86
C GLY A 227 3.33 -9.40 -10.67
N SER A 228 4.44 -9.34 -9.96
CA SER A 228 4.69 -10.17 -8.77
C SER A 228 3.96 -9.68 -7.52
N ALA A 229 3.53 -8.42 -7.47
CA ALA A 229 2.78 -7.87 -6.36
C ALA A 229 1.29 -8.25 -6.44
N SER A 230 0.63 -8.34 -5.32
CA SER A 230 -0.78 -8.73 -5.22
C SER A 230 -1.56 -7.77 -4.34
N MET A 231 -2.67 -7.20 -4.85
CA MET A 231 -3.54 -6.31 -4.08
C MET A 231 -4.24 -7.09 -2.94
N PRO A 232 -3.87 -6.83 -1.67
CA PRO A 232 -4.31 -7.69 -0.56
C PRO A 232 -5.80 -7.53 -0.21
N ILE A 233 -6.40 -6.39 -0.56
CA ILE A 233 -7.80 -6.06 -0.21
C ILE A 233 -8.80 -6.21 -1.36
N LYS A 234 -8.38 -6.73 -2.53
CA LYS A 234 -9.29 -6.96 -3.66
C LYS A 234 -10.36 -8.02 -3.33
N ASP A 235 -11.47 -8.01 -4.07
CA ASP A 235 -12.65 -8.83 -3.76
C ASP A 235 -12.33 -10.34 -3.68
N GLY A 236 -11.50 -10.85 -4.57
CA GLY A 236 -11.15 -12.28 -4.63
C GLY A 236 -10.15 -12.77 -3.57
N SER A 237 -9.48 -11.87 -2.82
CA SER A 237 -8.44 -12.24 -1.84
C SER A 237 -8.71 -11.76 -0.42
N PHE A 238 -9.49 -10.72 -0.23
CA PHE A 238 -9.66 -10.05 1.06
C PHE A 238 -10.10 -11.00 2.19
N LEU A 239 -11.18 -11.74 2.00
CA LEU A 239 -11.73 -12.63 3.05
C LEU A 239 -10.74 -13.74 3.41
N ASN A 240 -10.10 -14.35 2.40
CA ASN A 240 -9.08 -15.37 2.64
C ASN A 240 -7.87 -14.79 3.39
N ASN A 241 -7.41 -13.60 3.00
CA ASN A 241 -6.31 -12.90 3.64
C ASN A 241 -6.62 -12.63 5.13
N VAL A 242 -7.80 -12.07 5.43
CA VAL A 242 -8.25 -11.84 6.81
C VAL A 242 -8.26 -13.15 7.61
N ASN A 243 -8.90 -14.20 7.10
CA ASN A 243 -9.05 -15.46 7.84
C ASN A 243 -7.74 -16.21 8.03
N THR A 244 -6.81 -16.09 7.08
CA THR A 244 -5.50 -16.74 7.17
C THR A 244 -4.64 -16.12 8.29
N TYR A 245 -4.75 -14.81 8.48
CA TYR A 245 -3.82 -14.06 9.34
C TYR A 245 -4.45 -13.41 10.58
N LYS A 246 -5.73 -13.69 10.86
CA LYS A 246 -6.40 -13.17 12.05
C LYS A 246 -5.72 -13.64 13.34
N PRO A 247 -5.70 -12.83 14.42
CA PRO A 247 -5.30 -13.30 15.73
C PRO A 247 -6.13 -14.51 16.17
N GLY A 248 -5.54 -15.39 16.99
CA GLY A 248 -6.13 -16.69 17.32
C GLY A 248 -7.51 -16.62 17.99
N GLU A 249 -7.76 -15.57 18.78
CA GLU A 249 -9.03 -15.35 19.48
C GLU A 249 -10.14 -14.78 18.58
N PHE A 250 -9.82 -14.32 17.35
CA PHE A 250 -10.82 -13.79 16.43
C PHE A 250 -11.62 -14.92 15.77
N PRO A 251 -12.94 -14.76 15.62
CA PRO A 251 -13.77 -15.71 14.93
C PRO A 251 -13.41 -15.78 13.44
N THR A 252 -13.86 -16.81 12.76
CA THR A 252 -13.81 -16.87 11.31
C THR A 252 -14.80 -15.87 10.74
N PHE A 253 -14.31 -14.95 9.91
CA PHE A 253 -15.13 -14.00 9.16
C PHE A 253 -15.79 -14.72 7.97
N THR A 254 -17.01 -14.32 7.65
CA THR A 254 -17.81 -14.93 6.56
C THR A 254 -18.03 -13.93 5.42
N GLN A 255 -18.47 -14.43 4.27
CA GLN A 255 -18.85 -13.54 3.17
C GLN A 255 -20.04 -12.65 3.57
N ASP A 256 -20.96 -13.15 4.37
CA ASP A 256 -22.08 -12.35 4.91
C ASP A 256 -21.56 -11.23 5.80
N SER A 257 -20.58 -11.49 6.65
CA SER A 257 -19.97 -10.43 7.47
C SER A 257 -19.27 -9.37 6.61
N VAL A 258 -18.61 -9.74 5.50
CA VAL A 258 -18.06 -8.78 4.54
C VAL A 258 -19.17 -7.96 3.91
N ASN A 259 -20.25 -8.60 3.45
CA ASN A 259 -21.39 -7.90 2.81
C ASN A 259 -22.08 -6.92 3.77
N ASN A 260 -22.17 -7.28 5.06
CA ASN A 260 -22.79 -6.43 6.09
C ASN A 260 -21.88 -5.30 6.60
N SER A 261 -20.60 -5.31 6.25
CA SER A 261 -19.62 -4.29 6.66
C SER A 261 -19.47 -3.14 5.67
N GLN A 262 -20.22 -3.13 4.57
CA GLN A 262 -20.08 -2.16 3.47
C GLN A 262 -20.81 -0.84 3.72
#